data_3c6a4bd6fa947f396c4f352edc7ba41f
#
_entry.id   3c6a4bd6fa947f396c4f352edc7ba41f
#
_cell.length_a   1.000
_cell.length_b   1.000
_cell.length_c   1.000
_cell.angle_alpha   90.00
_cell.angle_beta   90.00
_cell.angle_gamma   90.00
#
_symmetry.space_group_name_H-M   'P 1'
#
loop_
_entity.id
_entity.type
_entity.pdbx_description
1 polymer ?
#
loop_
_entity_poly.entity_id
_entity_poly.type
_entity_poly.pdbx_seq_one_letter_code
_entity_poly.pdbx_strand_id
1 'polypeptide(L)'
;MRIANYLRPDCVALRQQADSLTGAVQQMVTLLDGTDNLTDTAVFAADVRARLALGGVCVGNGLAIPHAKSTAVRQLQLAALTLDPPLPCDTPDGKPLDLLVMIAAPAEANDLHVQVLAELATLFLDTDFCARLRESETPEAFCRAISAREEQDAQEPPSAPSDAAPGAAKPGYQLLAVTACPTGIAHTYLAAEALQQAAQARGLTLKVETNGAAGVNDELTDDEIQAAECVIVAVDRSIPLARFVGKRLVYASAGDAVRDADRLLEKAVSGKAPVYRGGHAFRTSDWKELGREYYGHLMSGISHMLPFVVAGGVMLALSLLLQHLFGRSDITTMMTNVGNATFRMMYPVLAAFIAYSIADRPGFMPGLMGGYLAQLGTTTAPRLGWISSGFWGAIVAGFAAGLAVRLLNYLFRRIPQELDHIKTGLLVPLLSLLFVGALMVMAINPPLGRFNAWLSIQLDGMQGGSRLVLGTLLGGMMATDYGGPINKAAYVSGTLALVDQQYDLMAAVMAGGMIPPLGIGLACLLFPTRFTSTERCSAPQTLLMGATFVTEGALPFALRDPLRVSLACIAGSALAGFITILLGCGCPAPHGGLFLLPVMENPPGFLIALAVGTLTTALLLGMLKKPLKH
;
A
#
# COMPACT_ATOMS: atom_id res chain seq x y z
N MET A 1 25.95 3.93 -15.75
CA MET A 1 25.50 4.78 -16.88
C MET A 1 26.10 6.15 -16.65
N ARG A 2 26.47 6.97 -17.65
CA ARG A 2 27.06 8.29 -17.41
C ARG A 2 26.04 9.39 -17.79
N ILE A 3 25.60 10.19 -16.84
CA ILE A 3 24.70 11.34 -17.01
C ILE A 3 25.32 12.40 -17.91
N ALA A 4 26.65 12.60 -17.82
CA ALA A 4 27.41 13.50 -18.67
C ALA A 4 27.19 13.27 -20.17
N ASN A 5 26.86 12.05 -20.60
CA ASN A 5 26.59 11.74 -22.00
C ASN A 5 25.27 12.34 -22.53
N TYR A 6 24.36 12.73 -21.62
CA TYR A 6 23.01 13.22 -21.93
C TYR A 6 22.87 14.74 -21.71
N LEU A 7 23.86 15.39 -21.07
CA LEU A 7 23.86 16.83 -20.82
C LEU A 7 24.94 17.52 -21.70
N ARG A 8 24.49 18.32 -22.61
CA ARG A 8 25.36 19.09 -23.49
C ARG A 8 25.51 20.54 -23.00
N PRO A 9 26.65 21.24 -23.23
CA PRO A 9 26.82 22.64 -22.82
C PRO A 9 25.78 23.61 -23.41
N ASP A 10 25.30 23.35 -24.62
CA ASP A 10 24.22 24.12 -25.26
C ASP A 10 22.82 23.91 -24.60
N CYS A 11 22.67 22.92 -23.73
CA CYS A 11 21.48 22.71 -22.95
C CYS A 11 21.60 23.19 -21.48
N VAL A 12 22.64 23.97 -21.17
CA VAL A 12 22.87 24.54 -19.83
C VAL A 12 22.77 26.05 -19.89
N ALA A 13 21.90 26.66 -19.09
CA ALA A 13 21.80 28.09 -18.91
C ALA A 13 22.00 28.49 -17.46
N LEU A 14 22.94 29.41 -17.21
CA LEU A 14 23.33 29.80 -15.85
C LEU A 14 22.80 31.18 -15.50
N ARG A 15 22.45 31.38 -14.21
CA ARG A 15 22.02 32.66 -13.61
C ARG A 15 20.88 33.34 -14.40
N GLN A 16 19.88 32.52 -14.76
CA GLN A 16 18.69 33.00 -15.46
C GLN A 16 17.66 33.59 -14.48
N GLN A 17 16.79 34.43 -14.99
CA GLN A 17 15.68 34.99 -14.23
C GLN A 17 14.39 34.30 -14.65
N ALA A 18 13.55 33.95 -13.67
CA ALA A 18 12.23 33.38 -13.92
C ALA A 18 11.24 33.87 -12.88
N ASP A 19 10.03 34.24 -13.30
CA ASP A 19 8.95 34.70 -12.40
C ASP A 19 8.14 33.55 -11.83
N SER A 20 8.27 32.35 -12.38
CA SER A 20 7.55 31.15 -11.96
C SER A 20 8.28 29.88 -12.38
N LEU A 21 7.97 28.76 -11.69
CA LEU A 21 8.47 27.43 -12.06
C LEU A 21 8.10 27.07 -13.51
N THR A 22 6.89 27.43 -13.95
CA THR A 22 6.45 27.20 -15.33
C THR A 22 7.29 28.04 -16.33
N GLY A 23 7.67 29.26 -15.97
CA GLY A 23 8.54 30.11 -16.79
C GLY A 23 9.96 29.54 -16.91
N ALA A 24 10.54 29.08 -15.80
CA ALA A 24 11.84 28.40 -15.78
C ALA A 24 11.84 27.13 -16.66
N VAL A 25 10.79 26.32 -16.53
CA VAL A 25 10.62 25.10 -17.34
C VAL A 25 10.47 25.43 -18.83
N GLN A 26 9.78 26.50 -19.18
CA GLN A 26 9.65 26.93 -20.60
C GLN A 26 11.00 27.33 -21.17
N GLN A 27 11.87 27.96 -20.38
CA GLN A 27 13.25 28.29 -20.84
C GLN A 27 14.03 26.99 -21.09
N MET A 28 13.90 25.97 -20.24
CA MET A 28 14.59 24.69 -20.44
C MET A 28 14.05 23.94 -21.68
N VAL A 29 12.76 24.02 -21.96
CA VAL A 29 12.18 23.48 -23.21
C VAL A 29 12.79 24.17 -24.43
N THR A 30 13.00 25.50 -24.39
CA THR A 30 13.63 26.25 -25.46
C THR A 30 15.10 25.85 -25.68
N LEU A 31 15.84 25.53 -24.61
CA LEU A 31 17.22 25.01 -24.73
C LEU A 31 17.24 23.66 -25.44
N LEU A 32 16.31 22.78 -25.15
CA LEU A 32 16.19 21.47 -25.81
C LEU A 32 15.76 21.57 -27.26
N ASP A 33 14.92 22.55 -27.61
CA ASP A 33 14.48 22.82 -28.98
C ASP A 33 15.65 23.20 -29.89
N GLY A 34 16.61 23.96 -29.37
CA GLY A 34 17.84 24.35 -30.10
C GLY A 34 18.76 23.18 -30.49
N THR A 35 18.46 21.94 -30.04
CA THR A 35 19.32 20.75 -30.26
C THR A 35 18.80 19.77 -31.31
N ASP A 36 17.75 20.09 -32.04
CA ASP A 36 17.05 19.20 -32.99
C ASP A 36 16.54 17.89 -32.40
N ASN A 37 16.48 17.79 -31.06
CA ASN A 37 16.00 16.58 -30.36
C ASN A 37 14.48 16.52 -30.20
N LEU A 38 13.81 17.67 -30.30
CA LEU A 38 12.36 17.79 -30.27
C LEU A 38 11.78 17.77 -31.67
N THR A 39 10.80 16.92 -31.93
CA THR A 39 10.03 16.90 -33.19
C THR A 39 8.87 17.88 -33.14
N ASP A 40 8.34 18.19 -31.96
CA ASP A 40 7.28 19.16 -31.69
C ASP A 40 7.45 19.74 -30.29
N THR A 41 7.93 20.98 -30.23
CA THR A 41 8.18 21.71 -28.98
C THR A 41 6.92 22.00 -28.21
N ALA A 42 5.78 22.22 -28.88
CA ALA A 42 4.51 22.52 -28.23
C ALA A 42 3.95 21.30 -27.53
N VAL A 43 4.05 20.10 -28.14
CA VAL A 43 3.65 18.82 -27.56
C VAL A 43 4.51 18.52 -26.34
N PHE A 44 5.85 18.61 -26.45
CA PHE A 44 6.72 18.37 -25.31
C PHE A 44 6.46 19.32 -24.14
N ALA A 45 6.29 20.63 -24.43
CA ALA A 45 5.94 21.61 -23.38
C ALA A 45 4.60 21.33 -22.70
N ALA A 46 3.62 20.78 -23.43
CA ALA A 46 2.35 20.37 -22.87
C ALA A 46 2.52 19.15 -21.93
N ASP A 47 3.30 18.14 -22.35
CA ASP A 47 3.59 16.95 -21.57
C ASP A 47 4.33 17.28 -20.26
N VAL A 48 5.34 18.15 -20.31
CA VAL A 48 6.05 18.63 -19.12
C VAL A 48 5.10 19.38 -18.18
N ARG A 49 4.24 20.27 -18.70
CA ARG A 49 3.25 20.98 -17.89
C ARG A 49 2.24 20.05 -17.24
N ALA A 50 1.76 19.04 -17.96
CA ALA A 50 0.88 18.01 -17.42
C ALA A 50 1.55 17.25 -16.28
N ARG A 51 2.83 16.92 -16.41
CA ARG A 51 3.61 16.26 -15.34
C ARG A 51 3.85 17.18 -14.12
N LEU A 52 4.10 18.47 -14.35
CA LEU A 52 4.22 19.47 -13.27
C LEU A 52 2.94 19.61 -12.46
N ALA A 53 1.78 19.55 -13.11
CA ALA A 53 0.47 19.63 -12.45
C ALA A 53 0.21 18.48 -11.46
N LEU A 54 0.88 17.34 -11.64
CA LEU A 54 0.82 16.19 -10.71
C LEU A 54 1.68 16.39 -9.44
N GLY A 55 2.50 17.45 -9.40
CA GLY A 55 3.39 17.75 -8.27
C GLY A 55 4.63 16.85 -8.19
N GLY A 56 5.42 17.04 -7.11
CA GLY A 56 6.55 16.16 -6.79
C GLY A 56 7.80 16.31 -7.66
N VAL A 57 8.01 17.47 -8.29
CA VAL A 57 9.23 17.76 -9.06
C VAL A 57 10.31 18.47 -8.24
N CYS A 58 9.94 19.13 -7.14
CA CYS A 58 10.88 19.76 -6.21
C CYS A 58 11.40 18.71 -5.22
N VAL A 59 12.71 18.56 -5.13
CA VAL A 59 13.38 17.47 -4.37
C VAL A 59 13.90 17.97 -3.01
N GLY A 60 13.96 19.28 -2.81
CA GLY A 60 14.59 19.94 -1.67
C GLY A 60 15.96 20.53 -2.01
N ASN A 61 16.61 21.19 -1.04
CA ASN A 61 17.88 21.88 -1.22
C ASN A 61 17.94 22.88 -2.38
N GLY A 62 16.80 23.52 -2.71
CA GLY A 62 16.71 24.47 -3.82
C GLY A 62 16.75 23.79 -5.21
N LEU A 63 16.54 22.47 -5.28
CA LEU A 63 16.59 21.68 -6.52
C LEU A 63 15.21 21.25 -7.00
N ALA A 64 14.98 21.30 -8.31
CA ALA A 64 13.86 20.65 -8.98
C ALA A 64 14.34 19.81 -10.18
N ILE A 65 13.65 18.68 -10.42
CA ILE A 65 13.91 17.79 -11.55
C ILE A 65 12.61 17.66 -12.38
N PRO A 66 12.26 18.67 -13.21
CA PRO A 66 11.18 18.55 -14.18
C PRO A 66 11.48 17.41 -15.15
N HIS A 67 10.50 16.57 -15.44
CA HIS A 67 10.71 15.45 -16.36
C HIS A 67 9.42 15.08 -17.09
N ALA A 68 9.55 14.67 -18.35
CA ALA A 68 8.43 14.13 -19.11
C ALA A 68 8.88 13.07 -20.11
N LYS A 69 7.98 12.11 -20.35
CA LYS A 69 8.05 11.20 -21.51
C LYS A 69 7.15 11.75 -22.59
N SER A 70 7.68 11.88 -23.80
CA SER A 70 6.92 12.44 -24.92
C SER A 70 7.24 11.74 -26.22
N THR A 71 6.25 11.60 -27.08
CA THR A 71 6.43 11.18 -28.47
C THR A 71 7.16 12.23 -29.32
N ALA A 72 7.24 13.46 -28.82
CA ALA A 72 7.96 14.55 -29.43
C ALA A 72 9.47 14.53 -29.15
N VAL A 73 9.99 13.62 -28.34
CA VAL A 73 11.42 13.50 -28.02
C VAL A 73 12.04 12.33 -28.77
N ARG A 74 13.13 12.59 -29.51
CA ARG A 74 13.84 11.56 -30.30
C ARG A 74 14.76 10.69 -29.46
N GLN A 75 15.53 11.31 -28.56
CA GLN A 75 16.51 10.65 -27.71
C GLN A 75 16.48 11.25 -26.30
N LEU A 76 16.88 10.46 -25.30
CA LEU A 76 17.02 10.95 -23.94
C LEU A 76 18.04 12.08 -23.89
N GLN A 77 17.64 13.24 -23.35
CA GLN A 77 18.48 14.40 -23.19
C GLN A 77 18.17 15.18 -21.93
N LEU A 78 19.17 15.82 -21.37
CA LEU A 78 19.05 16.66 -20.19
C LEU A 78 19.23 18.13 -20.55
N ALA A 79 18.54 18.98 -19.78
CA ALA A 79 18.80 20.42 -19.75
C ALA A 79 18.99 20.86 -18.30
N ALA A 80 19.86 21.86 -18.06
CA ALA A 80 20.08 22.40 -16.72
C ALA A 80 19.92 23.93 -16.72
N LEU A 81 19.37 24.45 -15.61
CA LEU A 81 19.12 25.86 -15.39
C LEU A 81 19.49 26.26 -13.98
N THR A 82 20.29 27.29 -13.78
CA THR A 82 20.45 27.95 -12.47
C THR A 82 19.75 29.32 -12.51
N LEU A 83 19.13 29.67 -11.34
CA LEU A 83 18.34 30.89 -11.20
C LEU A 83 19.04 31.91 -10.29
N ASP A 84 19.03 33.17 -10.72
CA ASP A 84 19.47 34.30 -9.92
C ASP A 84 18.57 35.52 -10.23
N PRO A 85 17.72 35.98 -9.29
CA PRO A 85 17.54 35.48 -7.93
C PRO A 85 16.83 34.12 -7.85
N PRO A 86 16.99 33.39 -6.70
CA PRO A 86 16.28 32.13 -6.44
C PRO A 86 14.76 32.35 -6.44
N LEU A 87 14.01 31.41 -7.02
CA LEU A 87 12.56 31.48 -7.15
C LEU A 87 11.87 31.00 -5.88
N PRO A 88 10.99 31.81 -5.25
CA PRO A 88 10.12 31.34 -4.16
C PRO A 88 9.20 30.24 -4.69
N CYS A 89 9.35 29.02 -4.20
CA CYS A 89 8.55 27.86 -4.59
C CYS A 89 8.20 27.05 -3.32
N ASP A 90 7.08 26.32 -3.38
CA ASP A 90 6.69 25.40 -2.30
C ASP A 90 7.55 24.14 -2.38
N THR A 91 8.72 24.19 -1.76
CA THR A 91 9.69 23.09 -1.70
C THR A 91 9.52 22.32 -0.39
N PRO A 92 9.82 21.01 -0.32
CA PRO A 92 9.66 20.20 0.89
C PRO A 92 10.41 20.73 2.10
N ASP A 93 11.52 21.45 1.91
CA ASP A 93 12.38 22.03 2.96
C ASP A 93 12.24 23.56 3.11
N GLY A 94 11.29 24.18 2.39
CA GLY A 94 11.03 25.62 2.45
C GLY A 94 12.13 26.52 1.84
N LYS A 95 13.15 25.93 1.19
CA LYS A 95 14.20 26.71 0.54
C LYS A 95 13.76 27.17 -0.85
N PRO A 96 14.13 28.39 -1.27
CA PRO A 96 13.84 28.87 -2.62
C PRO A 96 14.59 28.03 -3.66
N LEU A 97 13.99 27.89 -4.84
CA LEU A 97 14.49 27.09 -5.96
C LEU A 97 15.54 27.88 -6.75
N ASP A 98 16.72 27.31 -6.93
CA ASP A 98 17.84 27.93 -7.63
C ASP A 98 18.54 27.02 -8.67
N LEU A 99 18.28 25.70 -8.62
CA LEU A 99 18.84 24.73 -9.56
C LEU A 99 17.75 23.83 -10.13
N LEU A 100 17.65 23.76 -11.45
CA LEU A 100 16.73 22.87 -12.14
C LEU A 100 17.50 21.97 -13.13
N VAL A 101 17.15 20.69 -13.17
CA VAL A 101 17.65 19.75 -14.18
C VAL A 101 16.46 19.00 -14.79
N MET A 102 16.22 19.22 -16.07
CA MET A 102 15.12 18.62 -16.82
C MET A 102 15.55 17.33 -17.51
N ILE A 103 14.66 16.33 -17.49
CA ILE A 103 14.82 15.09 -18.27
C ILE A 103 13.77 15.06 -19.37
N ALA A 104 14.24 15.09 -20.63
CA ALA A 104 13.42 14.83 -21.81
C ALA A 104 13.66 13.38 -22.26
N ALA A 105 12.62 12.55 -22.24
CA ALA A 105 12.72 11.13 -22.58
C ALA A 105 11.72 10.73 -23.68
N PRO A 106 12.10 9.85 -24.64
CA PRO A 106 11.15 9.24 -25.56
C PRO A 106 10.05 8.47 -24.83
N ALA A 107 8.86 8.41 -25.41
CA ALA A 107 7.70 7.73 -24.80
C ALA A 107 7.98 6.25 -24.48
N GLU A 108 8.82 5.58 -25.27
CA GLU A 108 9.14 4.15 -25.14
C GLU A 108 10.30 3.85 -24.17
N ALA A 109 11.02 4.86 -23.68
CA ALA A 109 12.21 4.71 -22.83
C ALA A 109 11.86 4.52 -21.35
N ASN A 110 11.13 3.45 -20.99
CA ASN A 110 10.65 3.24 -19.63
C ASN A 110 11.77 3.01 -18.60
N ASP A 111 12.69 2.09 -18.86
CA ASP A 111 13.75 1.73 -17.89
C ASP A 111 14.85 2.80 -17.84
N LEU A 112 15.22 3.36 -18.99
CA LEU A 112 16.27 4.37 -19.12
C LEU A 112 15.92 5.68 -18.39
N HIS A 113 14.67 6.14 -18.51
CA HIS A 113 14.20 7.33 -17.83
C HIS A 113 14.26 7.22 -16.30
N VAL A 114 13.86 6.05 -15.76
CA VAL A 114 13.89 5.79 -14.30
C VAL A 114 15.32 5.70 -13.78
N GLN A 115 16.23 5.07 -14.55
CA GLN A 115 17.64 4.99 -14.19
C GLN A 115 18.30 6.38 -14.14
N VAL A 116 18.07 7.23 -15.14
CA VAL A 116 18.62 8.60 -15.15
C VAL A 116 18.06 9.43 -13.99
N LEU A 117 16.76 9.29 -13.68
CA LEU A 117 16.16 10.00 -12.56
C LEU A 117 16.80 9.56 -11.23
N ALA A 118 17.04 8.26 -11.05
CA ALA A 118 17.67 7.72 -9.84
C ALA A 118 19.14 8.17 -9.69
N GLU A 119 19.92 8.14 -10.77
CA GLU A 119 21.32 8.61 -10.77
C GLU A 119 21.42 10.11 -10.50
N LEU A 120 20.55 10.93 -11.15
CA LEU A 120 20.47 12.38 -10.86
C LEU A 120 20.10 12.63 -9.39
N ALA A 121 19.10 11.91 -8.86
CA ALA A 121 18.72 12.04 -7.46
C ALA A 121 19.90 11.71 -6.53
N THR A 122 20.67 10.67 -6.83
CA THR A 122 21.84 10.27 -6.05
C THR A 122 22.98 11.32 -6.10
N LEU A 123 23.30 11.85 -7.28
CA LEU A 123 24.31 12.89 -7.46
C LEU A 123 23.95 14.18 -6.70
N PHE A 124 22.68 14.56 -6.71
CA PHE A 124 22.21 15.79 -6.08
C PHE A 124 21.89 15.67 -4.57
N LEU A 125 22.04 14.48 -3.98
CA LEU A 125 22.07 14.33 -2.52
C LEU A 125 23.34 14.97 -1.90
N ASP A 126 24.42 15.10 -2.67
CA ASP A 126 25.65 15.77 -2.24
C ASP A 126 25.47 17.30 -2.31
N THR A 127 25.28 17.92 -1.14
CA THR A 127 25.08 19.37 -1.00
C THR A 127 26.26 20.19 -1.47
N ASP A 128 27.50 19.69 -1.28
CA ASP A 128 28.73 20.38 -1.69
C ASP A 128 28.89 20.30 -3.21
N PHE A 129 28.47 19.21 -3.81
CA PHE A 129 28.41 19.07 -5.26
C PHE A 129 27.38 20.03 -5.87
N CYS A 130 26.18 20.13 -5.30
CA CYS A 130 25.17 21.09 -5.72
C CYS A 130 25.66 22.53 -5.61
N ALA A 131 26.40 22.87 -4.54
CA ALA A 131 26.99 24.21 -4.39
C ALA A 131 27.99 24.53 -5.51
N ARG A 132 28.87 23.59 -5.85
CA ARG A 132 29.83 23.75 -6.97
C ARG A 132 29.13 23.93 -8.32
N LEU A 133 28.00 23.26 -8.55
CA LEU A 133 27.23 23.44 -9.78
C LEU A 133 26.62 24.86 -9.87
N ARG A 134 26.14 25.40 -8.74
CA ARG A 134 25.60 26.78 -8.65
C ARG A 134 26.67 27.84 -8.88
N GLU A 135 27.88 27.57 -8.42
CA GLU A 135 29.03 28.49 -8.59
C GLU A 135 29.66 28.43 -9.97
N SER A 136 29.25 27.51 -10.84
CA SER A 136 29.78 27.38 -12.20
C SER A 136 29.58 28.68 -13.00
N GLU A 137 30.66 29.18 -13.60
CA GLU A 137 30.63 30.43 -14.37
C GLU A 137 30.29 30.19 -15.85
N THR A 138 30.54 28.98 -16.37
CA THR A 138 30.28 28.63 -17.77
C THR A 138 29.55 27.28 -17.90
N PRO A 139 28.73 27.08 -18.95
CA PRO A 139 28.08 25.82 -19.23
C PRO A 139 29.04 24.61 -19.31
N GLU A 140 30.23 24.83 -19.88
CA GLU A 140 31.28 23.80 -19.99
C GLU A 140 31.84 23.44 -18.61
N ALA A 141 31.95 24.40 -17.70
CA ALA A 141 32.39 24.15 -16.32
C ALA A 141 31.34 23.31 -15.55
N PHE A 142 30.05 23.63 -15.76
CA PHE A 142 28.94 22.85 -15.18
C PHE A 142 28.96 21.40 -15.68
N CYS A 143 29.05 21.16 -16.99
CA CYS A 143 29.14 19.81 -17.55
C CYS A 143 30.40 19.06 -17.08
N ARG A 144 31.56 19.75 -17.00
CA ARG A 144 32.82 19.16 -16.49
C ARG A 144 32.69 18.74 -14.99
N ALA A 145 32.00 19.54 -14.18
CA ALA A 145 31.79 19.20 -12.78
C ALA A 145 30.99 17.88 -12.63
N ILE A 146 29.98 17.66 -13.48
CA ILE A 146 29.22 16.40 -13.51
C ILE A 146 30.12 15.25 -13.98
N SER A 147 30.86 15.41 -15.08
CA SER A 147 31.75 14.37 -15.59
C SER A 147 32.84 13.98 -14.59
N ALA A 148 33.43 14.98 -13.93
CA ALA A 148 34.47 14.76 -12.92
C ALA A 148 33.94 14.00 -11.69
N ARG A 149 32.70 14.28 -11.28
CA ARG A 149 32.06 13.56 -10.18
C ARG A 149 31.80 12.11 -10.56
N GLU A 150 31.25 11.85 -11.75
CA GLU A 150 31.01 10.49 -12.24
C GLU A 150 32.33 9.69 -12.42
N GLU A 151 33.42 10.36 -12.78
CA GLU A 151 34.73 9.73 -12.88
C GLU A 151 35.34 9.40 -11.51
N GLN A 152 35.07 10.23 -10.51
CA GLN A 152 35.45 9.94 -9.12
C GLN A 152 34.68 8.73 -8.58
N ASP A 153 33.38 8.68 -8.83
CA ASP A 153 32.53 7.54 -8.41
C ASP A 153 32.87 6.24 -9.18
N ALA A 154 33.38 6.35 -10.44
CA ALA A 154 33.82 5.21 -11.23
C ALA A 154 35.26 4.75 -10.92
N GLN A 155 36.09 5.59 -10.30
CA GLN A 155 37.48 5.28 -9.91
C GLN A 155 37.58 4.72 -8.48
N GLU A 156 36.50 4.74 -7.67
CA GLU A 156 36.40 3.94 -6.49
C GLU A 156 36.10 2.48 -6.90
N PRO A 157 37.09 1.56 -6.91
CA PRO A 157 36.82 0.16 -7.25
C PRO A 157 35.89 -0.43 -6.19
N PRO A 158 35.05 -1.43 -6.55
CA PRO A 158 34.36 -2.22 -5.54
C PRO A 158 35.43 -2.83 -4.68
N SER A 159 35.56 -2.36 -3.45
CA SER A 159 36.60 -2.78 -2.52
C SER A 159 36.53 -4.29 -2.29
N ALA A 160 37.45 -5.00 -2.90
CA ALA A 160 37.82 -6.36 -2.48
C ALA A 160 38.25 -6.32 -0.99
N PRO A 161 38.01 -7.38 -0.23
CA PRO A 161 38.30 -7.40 1.19
C PRO A 161 39.83 -7.25 1.38
N SER A 162 40.24 -6.10 1.87
CA SER A 162 41.59 -5.81 2.32
C SER A 162 41.71 -6.18 3.80
N ASP A 163 42.50 -7.16 4.09
CA ASP A 163 43.07 -7.38 5.42
C ASP A 163 43.81 -6.12 5.87
N ALA A 164 43.23 -5.33 6.73
CA ALA A 164 43.91 -4.25 7.43
C ALA A 164 43.26 -4.00 8.79
N ALA A 165 44.13 -3.98 9.77
CA ALA A 165 44.00 -3.82 11.21
C ALA A 165 42.85 -2.94 11.75
N PRO A 166 42.45 -3.15 13.03
CA PRO A 166 41.28 -2.51 13.63
C PRO A 166 41.56 -1.06 13.98
N GLY A 167 40.81 -0.13 13.38
CA GLY A 167 40.83 1.26 13.82
C GLY A 167 40.51 2.33 12.79
N ALA A 168 39.36 2.28 12.08
CA ALA A 168 38.70 3.46 11.56
C ALA A 168 37.23 3.09 11.18
N ALA A 169 36.28 3.53 11.97
CA ALA A 169 34.85 3.26 11.76
C ALA A 169 34.38 3.96 10.47
N LYS A 170 33.90 3.17 9.48
CA LYS A 170 33.01 3.68 8.42
C LYS A 170 31.70 4.14 9.08
N PRO A 171 31.04 5.21 8.62
CA PRO A 171 29.75 5.61 9.14
C PRO A 171 28.69 4.57 8.75
N GLY A 172 28.59 3.50 9.53
CA GLY A 172 27.49 2.52 9.43
C GLY A 172 26.25 3.09 10.10
N TYR A 173 25.07 2.77 9.57
CA TYR A 173 23.81 3.03 10.27
C TYR A 173 23.83 2.28 11.62
N GLN A 174 23.55 3.00 12.72
CA GLN A 174 23.47 2.37 14.04
C GLN A 174 22.28 1.43 14.12
N LEU A 175 21.18 1.84 13.50
CA LEU A 175 19.92 1.09 13.49
C LEU A 175 19.42 0.93 12.05
N LEU A 176 18.76 -0.20 11.81
CA LEU A 176 18.01 -0.45 10.58
C LEU A 176 16.54 -0.66 10.91
N ALA A 177 15.66 -0.37 9.97
CA ALA A 177 14.26 -0.72 10.09
C ALA A 177 13.72 -1.30 8.78
N VAL A 178 12.69 -2.14 8.90
CA VAL A 178 11.90 -2.61 7.76
C VAL A 178 10.45 -2.35 8.07
N THR A 179 9.75 -1.67 7.15
CA THR A 179 8.32 -1.39 7.28
C THR A 179 7.54 -2.06 6.16
N ALA A 180 6.42 -2.69 6.51
CA ALA A 180 5.51 -3.30 5.56
C ALA A 180 4.10 -3.36 6.12
N CYS A 181 3.10 -3.02 5.31
CA CYS A 181 1.70 -3.26 5.65
C CYS A 181 1.03 -4.13 4.57
N PRO A 182 -0.14 -4.73 4.87
CA PRO A 182 -0.82 -5.60 3.93
C PRO A 182 -1.17 -4.94 2.60
N THR A 183 -1.56 -3.68 2.61
CA THR A 183 -1.88 -2.89 1.41
C THR A 183 -0.65 -2.28 0.75
N GLY A 184 0.47 -2.17 1.49
CA GLY A 184 1.73 -1.58 1.01
C GLY A 184 1.66 -0.08 0.70
N ILE A 185 0.65 0.63 1.21
CA ILE A 185 0.41 2.04 0.86
C ILE A 185 0.64 2.96 2.08
N ALA A 186 -0.38 3.23 2.88
CA ALA A 186 -0.32 4.28 3.90
C ALA A 186 0.58 3.94 5.10
N HIS A 187 0.30 2.83 5.80
CA HIS A 187 1.01 2.49 7.04
C HIS A 187 2.49 2.20 6.83
N THR A 188 2.88 1.67 5.67
CA THR A 188 4.28 1.38 5.36
C THR A 188 5.12 2.65 5.34
N TYR A 189 4.67 3.67 4.62
CA TYR A 189 5.40 4.92 4.47
C TYR A 189 5.32 5.80 5.71
N LEU A 190 4.15 5.87 6.36
CA LEU A 190 3.98 6.61 7.62
C LEU A 190 4.84 6.03 8.75
N ALA A 191 4.97 4.69 8.84
CA ALA A 191 5.84 4.04 9.82
C ALA A 191 7.32 4.34 9.54
N ALA A 192 7.74 4.34 8.28
CA ALA A 192 9.09 4.71 7.89
C ALA A 192 9.41 6.17 8.27
N GLU A 193 8.52 7.10 7.92
CA GLU A 193 8.65 8.52 8.24
C GLU A 193 8.71 8.77 9.75
N ALA A 194 7.81 8.16 10.52
CA ALA A 194 7.78 8.31 11.98
C ALA A 194 9.07 7.78 12.63
N LEU A 195 9.59 6.63 12.19
CA LEU A 195 10.86 6.09 12.70
C LEU A 195 12.04 6.98 12.32
N GLN A 196 12.08 7.51 11.10
CA GLN A 196 13.17 8.41 10.65
C GLN A 196 13.15 9.73 11.42
N GLN A 197 11.98 10.37 11.59
CA GLN A 197 11.84 11.61 12.35
C GLN A 197 12.25 11.42 13.82
N ALA A 198 11.80 10.34 14.46
CA ALA A 198 12.15 10.04 15.85
C ALA A 198 13.64 9.71 16.02
N ALA A 199 14.27 9.02 15.04
CA ALA A 199 15.70 8.74 15.05
C ALA A 199 16.52 10.06 14.89
N GLN A 200 16.11 10.91 13.95
CA GLN A 200 16.76 12.21 13.71
C GLN A 200 16.67 13.11 14.95
N ALA A 201 15.52 13.16 15.62
CA ALA A 201 15.34 13.92 16.86
C ALA A 201 16.29 13.45 17.99
N ARG A 202 16.74 12.19 17.96
CA ARG A 202 17.66 11.59 18.94
C ARG A 202 19.13 11.56 18.47
N GLY A 203 19.42 12.08 17.28
CA GLY A 203 20.77 12.03 16.69
C GLY A 203 21.24 10.63 16.33
N LEU A 204 20.29 9.70 16.06
CA LEU A 204 20.58 8.31 15.69
C LEU A 204 20.58 8.17 14.16
N THR A 205 21.51 7.39 13.62
CA THR A 205 21.54 7.05 12.19
C THR A 205 20.68 5.83 11.92
N LEU A 206 19.58 6.02 11.20
CA LEU A 206 18.59 4.97 10.87
C LEU A 206 18.36 4.92 9.36
N LYS A 207 18.50 3.73 8.76
CA LYS A 207 18.02 3.44 7.40
C LYS A 207 16.75 2.60 7.50
N VAL A 208 15.73 2.94 6.68
CA VAL A 208 14.44 2.26 6.69
C VAL A 208 14.14 1.70 5.30
N GLU A 209 14.07 0.38 5.20
CA GLU A 209 13.55 -0.31 4.03
C GLU A 209 12.03 -0.30 4.05
N THR A 210 11.40 0.16 2.97
CA THR A 210 9.94 0.18 2.84
C THR A 210 9.48 -0.86 1.82
N ASN A 211 8.67 -1.81 2.27
CA ASN A 211 8.07 -2.83 1.43
C ASN A 211 6.63 -2.40 1.07
N GLY A 212 6.53 -1.50 0.08
CA GLY A 212 5.28 -0.92 -0.38
C GLY A 212 4.58 -1.71 -1.50
N ALA A 213 3.43 -1.19 -1.96
CA ALA A 213 2.69 -1.74 -3.10
C ALA A 213 3.46 -1.61 -4.42
N ALA A 214 4.30 -0.58 -4.55
CA ALA A 214 5.15 -0.35 -5.71
C ALA A 214 6.47 -1.17 -5.69
N GLY A 215 6.70 -1.97 -4.66
CA GLY A 215 7.93 -2.76 -4.49
C GLY A 215 8.70 -2.41 -3.21
N VAL A 216 9.97 -2.82 -3.18
CA VAL A 216 10.91 -2.53 -2.07
C VAL A 216 11.69 -1.28 -2.44
N ASN A 217 11.68 -0.28 -1.54
CA ASN A 217 12.54 0.89 -1.64
C ASN A 217 13.57 0.87 -0.51
N ASP A 218 14.76 1.42 -0.77
CA ASP A 218 15.88 1.51 0.18
C ASP A 218 16.25 0.15 0.79
N GLU A 219 16.33 -0.88 -0.07
CA GLU A 219 16.66 -2.25 0.35
C GLU A 219 17.92 -2.26 1.19
N LEU A 220 17.89 -3.04 2.30
CA LEU A 220 19.02 -3.18 3.20
C LEU A 220 20.01 -4.18 2.62
N THR A 221 21.26 -3.75 2.48
CA THR A 221 22.35 -4.62 2.02
C THR A 221 22.87 -5.51 3.15
N ASP A 222 23.50 -6.63 2.79
CA ASP A 222 24.09 -7.55 3.78
C ASP A 222 25.17 -6.87 4.64
N ASP A 223 25.95 -5.95 4.07
CA ASP A 223 26.97 -5.17 4.79
C ASP A 223 26.34 -4.22 5.81
N GLU A 224 25.28 -3.52 5.44
CA GLU A 224 24.52 -2.66 6.35
C GLU A 224 23.90 -3.47 7.49
N ILE A 225 23.33 -4.64 7.16
CA ILE A 225 22.76 -5.55 8.15
C ILE A 225 23.86 -6.03 9.10
N GLN A 226 25.06 -6.37 8.61
CA GLN A 226 26.16 -6.79 9.46
C GLN A 226 26.70 -5.67 10.34
N ALA A 227 26.75 -4.44 9.85
CA ALA A 227 27.27 -3.29 10.59
C ALA A 227 26.30 -2.80 11.69
N ALA A 228 24.99 -2.91 11.49
CA ALA A 228 23.99 -2.37 12.40
C ALA A 228 23.92 -3.11 13.74
N GLU A 229 23.62 -2.39 14.81
CA GLU A 229 23.47 -2.94 16.17
C GLU A 229 22.12 -3.66 16.36
N CYS A 230 21.06 -3.12 15.76
CA CYS A 230 19.72 -3.66 15.90
C CYS A 230 18.87 -3.36 14.64
N VAL A 231 17.92 -4.25 14.34
CA VAL A 231 16.94 -4.07 13.28
C VAL A 231 15.54 -3.98 13.87
N ILE A 232 14.77 -2.93 13.51
CA ILE A 232 13.37 -2.77 13.87
C ILE A 232 12.53 -3.35 12.73
N VAL A 233 11.74 -4.38 13.02
CA VAL A 233 10.84 -5.03 12.07
C VAL A 233 9.42 -4.57 12.38
N ALA A 234 9.00 -3.47 11.73
CA ALA A 234 7.69 -2.83 11.91
C ALA A 234 6.75 -3.25 10.78
N VAL A 235 6.21 -4.46 10.85
CA VAL A 235 5.50 -5.08 9.73
C VAL A 235 4.18 -5.72 10.15
N ASP A 236 3.15 -5.58 9.31
CA ASP A 236 1.86 -6.25 9.45
C ASP A 236 1.67 -7.38 8.41
N ARG A 237 2.72 -7.68 7.65
CA ARG A 237 2.80 -8.83 6.74
C ARG A 237 4.10 -9.59 6.93
N SER A 238 4.15 -10.85 6.51
CA SER A 238 5.39 -11.66 6.55
C SER A 238 6.45 -11.10 5.59
N ILE A 239 7.69 -10.96 6.09
CA ILE A 239 8.87 -10.59 5.29
C ILE A 239 9.97 -11.64 5.48
N PRO A 240 10.91 -11.80 4.52
CA PRO A 240 12.04 -12.73 4.65
C PRO A 240 12.98 -12.27 5.76
N LEU A 241 13.00 -13.00 6.89
CA LEU A 241 13.86 -12.67 8.04
C LEU A 241 15.21 -13.38 8.02
N ALA A 242 15.43 -14.32 7.09
CA ALA A 242 16.65 -15.12 7.01
C ALA A 242 17.93 -14.27 6.93
N ARG A 243 17.86 -13.10 6.28
CA ARG A 243 18.97 -12.13 6.17
C ARG A 243 19.35 -11.46 7.49
N PHE A 244 18.51 -11.52 8.52
CA PHE A 244 18.76 -10.91 9.83
C PHE A 244 19.25 -11.93 10.88
N VAL A 245 19.64 -13.12 10.49
CA VAL A 245 20.20 -14.14 11.41
C VAL A 245 21.44 -13.58 12.10
N GLY A 246 21.48 -13.70 13.44
CA GLY A 246 22.54 -13.16 14.27
C GLY A 246 22.35 -11.72 14.75
N LYS A 247 21.35 -10.99 14.23
CA LYS A 247 21.05 -9.61 14.63
C LYS A 247 20.02 -9.52 15.75
N ARG A 248 20.09 -8.45 16.53
CA ARG A 248 19.05 -8.10 17.50
C ARG A 248 17.84 -7.58 16.75
N LEU A 249 16.64 -8.09 17.06
CA LEU A 249 15.41 -7.65 16.40
C LEU A 249 14.41 -7.10 17.40
N VAL A 250 13.83 -5.95 17.04
CA VAL A 250 12.66 -5.37 17.73
C VAL A 250 11.46 -5.53 16.79
N TYR A 251 10.50 -6.34 17.19
CA TYR A 251 9.26 -6.53 16.42
C TYR A 251 8.18 -5.56 16.86
N ALA A 252 7.48 -5.00 15.89
CA ALA A 252 6.30 -4.15 16.06
C ALA A 252 5.36 -4.28 14.86
N SER A 253 4.12 -3.82 15.00
CA SER A 253 3.25 -3.57 13.85
C SER A 253 3.64 -2.25 13.16
N ALA A 254 3.30 -2.07 11.88
CA ALA A 254 3.47 -0.78 11.22
C ALA A 254 2.66 0.32 11.95
N GLY A 255 1.47 -0.01 12.44
CA GLY A 255 0.65 0.89 13.24
C GLY A 255 1.27 1.28 14.59
N ASP A 256 2.04 0.37 15.25
CA ASP A 256 2.77 0.70 16.47
C ASP A 256 3.95 1.63 16.18
N ALA A 257 4.63 1.44 15.05
CA ALA A 257 5.71 2.32 14.62
C ALA A 257 5.24 3.74 14.33
N VAL A 258 4.04 3.90 13.77
CA VAL A 258 3.42 5.22 13.57
C VAL A 258 3.06 5.88 14.90
N ARG A 259 2.54 5.12 15.86
CA ARG A 259 2.05 5.68 17.15
C ARG A 259 3.12 5.96 18.18
N ASP A 260 4.17 5.14 18.21
CA ASP A 260 5.15 5.12 19.33
C ASP A 260 6.55 4.75 18.82
N ALA A 261 7.02 5.46 17.77
CA ALA A 261 8.35 5.29 17.18
C ALA A 261 9.46 5.46 18.22
N ASP A 262 9.30 6.40 19.13
CA ASP A 262 10.25 6.71 20.20
C ASP A 262 10.53 5.50 21.09
N ARG A 263 9.49 4.79 21.51
CA ARG A 263 9.61 3.60 22.34
C ARG A 263 10.29 2.44 21.61
N LEU A 264 10.05 2.31 20.30
CA LEU A 264 10.70 1.27 19.49
C LEU A 264 12.21 1.56 19.36
N LEU A 265 12.59 2.80 19.13
CA LEU A 265 13.98 3.22 19.09
C LEU A 265 14.66 3.04 20.45
N GLU A 266 14.01 3.38 21.55
CA GLU A 266 14.52 3.14 22.91
C GLU A 266 14.81 1.65 23.15
N LYS A 267 13.88 0.78 22.75
CA LYS A 267 14.09 -0.67 22.84
C LYS A 267 15.25 -1.14 21.95
N ALA A 268 15.40 -0.58 20.75
CA ALA A 268 16.46 -0.95 19.83
C ALA A 268 17.84 -0.56 20.38
N VAL A 269 17.97 0.65 20.95
CA VAL A 269 19.23 1.18 21.52
C VAL A 269 19.54 0.53 22.88
N SER A 270 18.54 0.09 23.66
CA SER A 270 18.76 -0.47 24.99
C SER A 270 19.62 -1.75 25.03
N GLY A 271 19.93 -2.35 23.90
CA GLY A 271 20.71 -3.59 23.80
C GLY A 271 19.98 -4.84 24.36
N LYS A 272 18.73 -4.69 24.81
CA LYS A 272 17.94 -5.78 25.40
C LYS A 272 17.11 -6.57 24.37
N ALA A 273 17.10 -6.13 23.10
CA ALA A 273 16.41 -6.83 22.05
C ALA A 273 16.98 -8.25 21.83
N PRO A 274 16.13 -9.27 21.64
CA PRO A 274 16.56 -10.64 21.45
C PRO A 274 17.36 -10.79 20.14
N VAL A 275 18.38 -11.66 20.15
CA VAL A 275 19.14 -12.01 18.95
C VAL A 275 18.37 -13.05 18.15
N TYR A 276 18.12 -12.76 16.87
CA TYR A 276 17.45 -13.67 15.96
C TYR A 276 18.42 -14.78 15.50
N ARG A 277 18.13 -16.02 15.83
CA ARG A 277 19.03 -17.17 15.57
C ARG A 277 18.71 -17.97 14.31
N GLY A 278 17.79 -17.48 13.47
CA GLY A 278 17.33 -18.23 12.30
C GLY A 278 16.44 -19.41 12.66
N GLY A 279 15.63 -19.84 11.70
CA GLY A 279 14.56 -20.80 11.92
C GLY A 279 13.37 -20.11 12.57
N HIS A 280 12.19 -20.72 12.52
CA HIS A 280 11.01 -20.22 13.23
C HIS A 280 11.21 -20.40 14.74
N ALA A 281 12.03 -19.54 15.33
CA ALA A 281 12.31 -19.53 16.76
C ALA A 281 11.25 -18.73 17.52
N PHE A 282 9.98 -19.09 17.36
CA PHE A 282 8.97 -18.78 18.36
C PHE A 282 8.73 -20.01 19.24
N ARG A 283 9.71 -20.27 20.13
CA ARG A 283 9.42 -20.97 21.38
C ARG A 283 9.01 -19.92 22.40
N THR A 284 7.89 -19.24 22.16
CA THR A 284 7.24 -18.48 23.19
C THR A 284 6.10 -19.33 23.75
N SER A 285 6.17 -19.60 25.03
CA SER A 285 5.07 -20.16 25.82
C SER A 285 3.94 -19.16 26.03
N ASP A 286 3.94 -18.04 25.31
CA ASP A 286 2.96 -16.99 25.45
C ASP A 286 1.89 -17.11 24.36
N TRP A 287 0.69 -17.57 24.76
CA TRP A 287 -0.48 -17.71 23.92
C TRP A 287 -0.85 -16.42 23.16
N LYS A 288 -0.45 -15.25 23.70
CA LYS A 288 -0.69 -13.95 23.04
C LYS A 288 0.18 -13.76 21.79
N GLU A 289 1.43 -14.21 21.82
CA GLU A 289 2.31 -14.13 20.66
C GLU A 289 1.91 -15.12 19.59
N LEU A 290 1.56 -16.34 19.99
CA LEU A 290 1.02 -17.35 19.08
C LEU A 290 -0.26 -16.84 18.39
N GLY A 291 -1.19 -16.26 19.14
CA GLY A 291 -2.40 -15.64 18.58
C GLY A 291 -2.11 -14.52 17.58
N ARG A 292 -1.08 -13.72 17.84
CA ARG A 292 -0.65 -12.64 16.92
C ARG A 292 -0.04 -13.20 15.61
N GLU A 293 0.71 -14.28 15.68
CA GLU A 293 1.27 -14.96 14.50
C GLU A 293 0.16 -15.52 13.61
N TYR A 294 -0.77 -16.30 14.16
CA TYR A 294 -1.91 -16.84 13.41
C TYR A 294 -2.79 -15.74 12.82
N TYR A 295 -3.00 -14.67 13.57
CA TYR A 295 -3.71 -13.49 13.08
C TYR A 295 -2.97 -12.82 11.90
N GLY A 296 -1.64 -12.71 11.95
CA GLY A 296 -0.81 -12.19 10.86
C GLY A 296 -0.96 -13.02 9.58
N HIS A 297 -0.96 -14.34 9.68
CA HIS A 297 -1.18 -15.24 8.53
C HIS A 297 -2.57 -15.05 7.93
N LEU A 298 -3.62 -14.95 8.76
CA LEU A 298 -4.97 -14.69 8.31
C LEU A 298 -5.08 -13.35 7.60
N MET A 299 -4.49 -12.29 8.18
CA MET A 299 -4.48 -10.95 7.59
C MET A 299 -3.72 -10.89 6.27
N SER A 300 -2.64 -11.65 6.12
CA SER A 300 -1.94 -11.80 4.85
C SER A 300 -2.87 -12.36 3.77
N GLY A 301 -3.59 -13.44 4.07
CA GLY A 301 -4.56 -14.02 3.14
C GLY A 301 -5.67 -13.04 2.75
N ILE A 302 -6.31 -12.39 3.73
CA ILE A 302 -7.38 -11.41 3.51
C ILE A 302 -6.88 -10.25 2.63
N SER A 303 -5.69 -9.72 2.89
CA SER A 303 -5.17 -8.56 2.16
C SER A 303 -4.90 -8.85 0.69
N HIS A 304 -4.41 -10.06 0.36
CA HIS A 304 -4.20 -10.47 -1.03
C HIS A 304 -5.51 -10.86 -1.73
N MET A 305 -6.53 -11.27 -1.00
CA MET A 305 -7.86 -11.54 -1.52
C MET A 305 -8.59 -10.26 -1.93
N LEU A 306 -8.43 -9.15 -1.17
CA LEU A 306 -9.19 -7.92 -1.36
C LEU A 306 -9.13 -7.36 -2.80
N PRO A 307 -7.98 -7.28 -3.51
CA PRO A 307 -7.95 -6.80 -4.89
C PRO A 307 -8.85 -7.59 -5.84
N PHE A 308 -9.00 -8.91 -5.64
CA PHE A 308 -9.91 -9.75 -6.44
C PHE A 308 -11.38 -9.42 -6.16
N VAL A 309 -11.71 -9.20 -4.89
CA VAL A 309 -13.06 -8.79 -4.48
C VAL A 309 -13.40 -7.42 -5.05
N VAL A 310 -12.50 -6.45 -4.92
CA VAL A 310 -12.69 -5.08 -5.41
C VAL A 310 -12.80 -5.05 -6.94
N ALA A 311 -11.82 -5.61 -7.65
CA ALA A 311 -11.80 -5.60 -9.11
C ALA A 311 -12.98 -6.38 -9.70
N GLY A 312 -13.25 -7.58 -9.17
CA GLY A 312 -14.40 -8.39 -9.59
C GLY A 312 -15.72 -7.68 -9.32
N GLY A 313 -15.85 -7.08 -8.13
CA GLY A 313 -17.04 -6.33 -7.73
C GLY A 313 -17.29 -5.08 -8.56
N VAL A 314 -16.27 -4.29 -8.83
CA VAL A 314 -16.37 -3.10 -9.71
C VAL A 314 -16.72 -3.51 -11.13
N MET A 315 -16.15 -4.60 -11.65
CA MET A 315 -16.48 -5.11 -12.98
C MET A 315 -17.96 -5.54 -13.07
N LEU A 316 -18.47 -6.24 -12.05
CA LEU A 316 -19.90 -6.62 -11.96
C LEU A 316 -20.80 -5.39 -11.85
N ALA A 317 -20.44 -4.44 -11.01
CA ALA A 317 -21.18 -3.20 -10.81
C ALA A 317 -21.27 -2.39 -12.11
N LEU A 318 -20.15 -2.23 -12.81
CA LEU A 318 -20.11 -1.52 -14.10
C LEU A 318 -20.92 -2.26 -15.17
N SER A 319 -20.84 -3.60 -15.20
CA SER A 319 -21.68 -4.41 -16.09
C SER A 319 -23.18 -4.19 -15.83
N LEU A 320 -23.62 -4.21 -14.56
CA LEU A 320 -25.01 -3.95 -14.19
C LEU A 320 -25.45 -2.54 -14.57
N LEU A 321 -24.60 -1.54 -14.34
CA LEU A 321 -24.89 -0.16 -14.72
C LEU A 321 -25.06 -0.01 -16.23
N LEU A 322 -24.13 -0.57 -17.02
CA LEU A 322 -24.22 -0.52 -18.48
C LEU A 322 -25.43 -1.30 -19.01
N GLN A 323 -25.78 -2.44 -18.39
CA GLN A 323 -27.00 -3.18 -18.73
C GLN A 323 -28.26 -2.37 -18.43
N HIS A 324 -28.27 -1.61 -17.35
CA HIS A 324 -29.40 -0.75 -16.99
C HIS A 324 -29.56 0.43 -17.98
N LEU A 325 -28.46 1.05 -18.42
CA LEU A 325 -28.48 2.22 -19.31
C LEU A 325 -28.67 1.85 -20.79
N PHE A 326 -28.05 0.79 -21.26
CA PHE A 326 -27.93 0.47 -22.69
C PHE A 326 -28.51 -0.91 -23.06
N GLY A 327 -29.01 -1.66 -22.07
CA GLY A 327 -29.47 -3.03 -22.27
C GLY A 327 -28.33 -4.07 -22.28
N ARG A 328 -28.71 -5.33 -22.44
CA ARG A 328 -27.73 -6.43 -22.53
C ARG A 328 -26.97 -6.37 -23.86
N SER A 329 -25.64 -6.52 -23.78
CA SER A 329 -24.75 -6.58 -24.93
C SER A 329 -23.66 -7.65 -24.68
N ASP A 330 -22.90 -7.99 -25.72
CA ASP A 330 -21.75 -8.91 -25.59
C ASP A 330 -20.70 -8.37 -24.63
N ILE A 331 -20.48 -7.05 -24.64
CA ILE A 331 -19.54 -6.36 -23.73
C ILE A 331 -20.02 -6.53 -22.29
N THR A 332 -21.27 -6.27 -21.98
CA THR A 332 -21.78 -6.41 -20.60
C THR A 332 -21.79 -7.87 -20.16
N THR A 333 -22.03 -8.80 -21.06
CA THR A 333 -21.95 -10.23 -20.78
C THR A 333 -20.51 -10.67 -20.51
N MET A 334 -19.55 -10.21 -21.31
CA MET A 334 -18.11 -10.41 -21.06
C MET A 334 -17.71 -9.87 -19.69
N MET A 335 -18.08 -8.62 -19.37
CA MET A 335 -17.76 -7.99 -18.08
C MET A 335 -18.35 -8.76 -16.90
N THR A 336 -19.59 -9.25 -17.01
CA THR A 336 -20.22 -10.11 -16.00
C THR A 336 -19.44 -11.40 -15.80
N ASN A 337 -19.04 -12.06 -16.88
CA ASN A 337 -18.30 -13.32 -16.83
C ASN A 337 -16.90 -13.13 -16.19
N VAL A 338 -16.16 -12.11 -16.61
CA VAL A 338 -14.85 -11.78 -16.06
C VAL A 338 -14.97 -11.38 -14.58
N GLY A 339 -15.95 -10.53 -14.24
CA GLY A 339 -16.21 -10.11 -12.85
C GLY A 339 -16.53 -11.30 -11.94
N ASN A 340 -17.41 -12.21 -12.38
CA ASN A 340 -17.76 -13.42 -11.65
C ASN A 340 -16.56 -14.38 -11.50
N ALA A 341 -15.75 -14.55 -12.54
CA ALA A 341 -14.55 -15.39 -12.48
C ALA A 341 -13.53 -14.82 -11.49
N THR A 342 -13.31 -13.50 -11.53
CA THR A 342 -12.42 -12.79 -10.59
C THR A 342 -12.92 -12.91 -9.15
N PHE A 343 -14.22 -12.70 -8.93
CA PHE A 343 -14.83 -12.82 -7.61
C PHE A 343 -14.73 -14.25 -7.04
N ARG A 344 -14.88 -15.27 -7.90
CA ARG A 344 -14.71 -16.69 -7.52
C ARG A 344 -13.26 -17.03 -7.08
N MET A 345 -12.24 -16.26 -7.50
CA MET A 345 -10.87 -16.45 -7.04
C MET A 345 -10.64 -16.02 -5.57
N MET A 346 -11.62 -15.38 -4.94
CA MET A 346 -11.55 -14.89 -3.57
C MET A 346 -11.09 -15.98 -2.58
N TYR A 347 -11.75 -17.13 -2.54
CA TYR A 347 -11.43 -18.21 -1.61
C TYR A 347 -10.11 -18.93 -1.93
N PRO A 348 -9.84 -19.29 -3.20
CA PRO A 348 -8.53 -19.83 -3.59
C PRO A 348 -7.36 -18.92 -3.20
N VAL A 349 -7.46 -17.63 -3.47
CA VAL A 349 -6.41 -16.65 -3.17
C VAL A 349 -6.23 -16.48 -1.66
N LEU A 350 -7.34 -16.37 -0.89
CA LEU A 350 -7.29 -16.31 0.57
C LEU A 350 -6.45 -17.47 1.14
N ALA A 351 -6.82 -18.70 0.78
CA ALA A 351 -6.16 -19.90 1.31
C ALA A 351 -4.70 -20.03 0.83
N ALA A 352 -4.43 -19.67 -0.43
CA ALA A 352 -3.08 -19.68 -1.01
C ALA A 352 -2.13 -18.75 -0.24
N PHE A 353 -2.56 -17.52 0.08
CA PHE A 353 -1.70 -16.55 0.76
C PHE A 353 -1.62 -16.76 2.26
N ILE A 354 -2.61 -17.39 2.91
CA ILE A 354 -2.44 -17.92 4.27
C ILE A 354 -1.34 -18.99 4.26
N ALA A 355 -1.41 -19.98 3.37
CA ALA A 355 -0.43 -21.05 3.28
C ALA A 355 0.97 -20.54 2.87
N TYR A 356 1.02 -19.58 1.95
CA TYR A 356 2.26 -18.90 1.55
C TYR A 356 2.91 -18.18 2.75
N SER A 357 2.12 -17.46 3.53
CA SER A 357 2.62 -16.76 4.73
C SER A 357 3.17 -17.73 5.79
N ILE A 358 2.74 -19.00 5.82
CA ILE A 358 3.19 -20.03 6.75
C ILE A 358 4.41 -20.78 6.21
N ALA A 359 4.43 -21.16 4.93
CA ALA A 359 5.40 -22.11 4.36
C ALA A 359 6.06 -21.62 3.06
N ASP A 360 6.00 -20.31 2.78
CA ASP A 360 6.52 -19.66 1.58
C ASP A 360 6.00 -20.28 0.26
N ARG A 361 6.78 -20.19 -0.82
CA ARG A 361 6.38 -20.65 -2.18
C ARG A 361 5.78 -22.06 -2.22
N PRO A 362 6.31 -23.08 -1.53
CA PRO A 362 5.73 -24.42 -1.56
C PRO A 362 4.30 -24.51 -0.99
N GLY A 363 3.91 -23.59 -0.09
CA GLY A 363 2.57 -23.53 0.49
C GLY A 363 1.50 -23.01 -0.46
N PHE A 364 1.89 -22.20 -1.45
CA PHE A 364 0.93 -21.51 -2.34
C PHE A 364 -0.01 -22.47 -3.07
N MET A 365 0.53 -23.47 -3.77
CA MET A 365 -0.26 -24.37 -4.61
C MET A 365 -1.26 -25.21 -3.81
N PRO A 366 -0.88 -25.93 -2.74
CA PRO A 366 -1.85 -26.70 -1.97
C PRO A 366 -2.87 -25.80 -1.25
N GLY A 367 -2.48 -24.57 -0.84
CA GLY A 367 -3.42 -23.59 -0.32
C GLY A 367 -4.46 -23.16 -1.36
N LEU A 368 -4.02 -22.82 -2.59
CA LEU A 368 -4.90 -22.45 -3.69
C LEU A 368 -5.94 -23.54 -3.97
N MET A 369 -5.49 -24.79 -4.07
CA MET A 369 -6.36 -25.93 -4.33
C MET A 369 -7.32 -26.21 -3.16
N GLY A 370 -6.84 -26.10 -1.92
CA GLY A 370 -7.69 -26.23 -0.74
C GLY A 370 -8.81 -25.19 -0.71
N GLY A 371 -8.51 -23.93 -1.01
CA GLY A 371 -9.50 -22.87 -1.13
C GLY A 371 -10.48 -23.08 -2.28
N TYR A 372 -10.02 -23.59 -3.41
CA TYR A 372 -10.89 -23.97 -4.52
C TYR A 372 -11.85 -25.12 -4.16
N LEU A 373 -11.36 -26.15 -3.45
CA LEU A 373 -12.20 -27.25 -2.94
C LEU A 373 -13.21 -26.77 -1.90
N ALA A 374 -12.87 -25.78 -1.09
CA ALA A 374 -13.80 -25.13 -0.14
C ALA A 374 -14.96 -24.45 -0.89
N GLN A 375 -14.67 -23.81 -2.02
CA GLN A 375 -15.68 -23.16 -2.86
C GLN A 375 -16.58 -24.17 -3.57
N LEU A 376 -16.00 -25.22 -4.13
CA LEU A 376 -16.75 -26.26 -4.83
C LEU A 376 -17.64 -27.07 -3.88
N GLY A 377 -17.25 -27.20 -2.60
CA GLY A 377 -18.00 -28.00 -1.63
C GLY A 377 -17.94 -29.49 -1.88
N THR A 378 -16.91 -29.98 -2.60
CA THR A 378 -16.73 -31.41 -2.89
C THR A 378 -16.65 -32.24 -1.61
N THR A 379 -17.38 -33.34 -1.57
CA THR A 379 -17.39 -34.29 -0.45
C THR A 379 -17.52 -35.73 -0.96
N THR A 380 -16.97 -36.68 -0.23
CA THR A 380 -17.14 -38.13 -0.48
C THR A 380 -18.45 -38.69 0.05
N ALA A 381 -19.22 -37.91 0.81
CA ALA A 381 -20.49 -38.35 1.37
C ALA A 381 -21.63 -38.21 0.35
N PRO A 382 -22.12 -39.30 -0.28
CA PRO A 382 -23.08 -39.23 -1.40
C PRO A 382 -24.43 -38.62 -1.03
N ARG A 383 -24.77 -38.62 0.26
CA ARG A 383 -26.05 -38.12 0.79
C ARG A 383 -26.04 -36.63 1.11
N LEU A 384 -24.88 -35.97 1.11
CA LEU A 384 -24.74 -34.58 1.52
C LEU A 384 -24.73 -33.59 0.38
N GLY A 385 -24.59 -34.07 -0.86
CA GLY A 385 -24.46 -33.19 -2.03
C GLY A 385 -23.18 -32.34 -1.99
N TRP A 386 -23.11 -31.35 -2.85
CA TRP A 386 -22.02 -30.37 -2.93
C TRP A 386 -22.37 -29.16 -2.07
N ILE A 387 -21.89 -29.13 -0.81
CA ILE A 387 -22.13 -28.04 0.11
C ILE A 387 -20.84 -27.25 0.29
N SER A 388 -20.80 -26.02 -0.23
CA SER A 388 -19.64 -25.13 -0.09
C SER A 388 -19.35 -24.85 1.37
N SER A 389 -18.13 -25.11 1.81
CA SER A 389 -17.64 -24.67 3.12
C SER A 389 -17.21 -23.21 3.13
N GLY A 390 -17.18 -22.59 1.94
CA GLY A 390 -17.05 -21.14 1.74
C GLY A 390 -15.79 -20.56 2.38
N PHE A 391 -15.96 -19.38 2.93
CA PHE A 391 -14.89 -18.60 3.55
C PHE A 391 -14.21 -19.34 4.73
N TRP A 392 -14.99 -19.94 5.59
CA TRP A 392 -14.47 -20.70 6.74
C TRP A 392 -13.64 -21.90 6.30
N GLY A 393 -14.11 -22.62 5.27
CA GLY A 393 -13.36 -23.71 4.66
C GLY A 393 -12.05 -23.26 4.05
N ALA A 394 -12.04 -22.11 3.36
CA ALA A 394 -10.84 -21.53 2.76
C ALA A 394 -9.79 -21.13 3.81
N ILE A 395 -10.21 -20.55 4.95
CA ILE A 395 -9.29 -20.25 6.06
C ILE A 395 -8.65 -21.53 6.58
N VAL A 396 -9.44 -22.54 6.90
CA VAL A 396 -8.93 -23.82 7.43
C VAL A 396 -8.03 -24.50 6.40
N ALA A 397 -8.39 -24.47 5.11
CA ALA A 397 -7.57 -25.00 4.01
C ALA A 397 -6.19 -24.33 3.95
N GLY A 398 -6.14 -22.99 4.06
CA GLY A 398 -4.89 -22.23 4.05
C GLY A 398 -3.96 -22.61 5.19
N PHE A 399 -4.46 -22.66 6.40
CA PHE A 399 -3.68 -23.10 7.57
C PHE A 399 -3.24 -24.56 7.44
N ALA A 400 -4.15 -25.46 7.04
CA ALA A 400 -3.83 -26.87 6.85
C ALA A 400 -2.74 -27.07 5.78
N ALA A 401 -2.81 -26.36 4.68
CA ALA A 401 -1.82 -26.41 3.60
C ALA A 401 -0.44 -25.92 4.07
N GLY A 402 -0.39 -24.77 4.73
CA GLY A 402 0.86 -24.25 5.27
C GLY A 402 1.51 -25.20 6.29
N LEU A 403 0.73 -25.72 7.22
CA LEU A 403 1.21 -26.68 8.23
C LEU A 403 1.64 -28.01 7.60
N ALA A 404 0.89 -28.53 6.60
CA ALA A 404 1.25 -29.75 5.86
C ALA A 404 2.61 -29.61 5.17
N VAL A 405 2.84 -28.52 4.48
CA VAL A 405 4.13 -28.25 3.83
C VAL A 405 5.26 -28.11 4.83
N ARG A 406 5.06 -27.40 5.95
CA ARG A 406 6.05 -27.36 7.05
C ARG A 406 6.38 -28.75 7.57
N LEU A 407 5.37 -29.58 7.81
CA LEU A 407 5.55 -30.95 8.26
C LEU A 407 6.32 -31.79 7.26
N LEU A 408 5.97 -31.72 5.95
CA LEU A 408 6.67 -32.44 4.90
C LEU A 408 8.14 -31.99 4.77
N ASN A 409 8.41 -30.69 4.84
CA ASN A 409 9.77 -30.18 4.82
C ASN A 409 10.58 -30.66 6.04
N TYR A 410 9.94 -30.77 7.21
CA TYR A 410 10.57 -31.31 8.40
C TYR A 410 10.87 -32.82 8.26
N LEU A 411 9.93 -33.59 7.73
CA LEU A 411 10.12 -35.05 7.51
C LEU A 411 11.22 -35.29 6.45
N PHE A 412 11.27 -34.47 5.40
CA PHE A 412 12.23 -34.62 4.29
C PHE A 412 13.57 -33.89 4.52
N ARG A 413 13.84 -33.37 5.72
CA ARG A 413 15.10 -32.68 6.04
C ARG A 413 16.33 -33.57 5.92
N ARG A 414 16.16 -34.91 5.93
CA ARG A 414 17.27 -35.89 5.84
C ARG A 414 17.55 -36.33 4.40
N ILE A 415 16.76 -35.90 3.43
CA ILE A 415 17.00 -36.18 2.01
C ILE A 415 18.27 -35.46 1.57
N PRO A 416 19.21 -36.14 0.88
CA PRO A 416 20.43 -35.54 0.36
C PRO A 416 20.15 -34.37 -0.57
N GLN A 417 21.05 -33.38 -0.60
CA GLN A 417 20.89 -32.16 -1.43
C GLN A 417 20.81 -32.46 -2.94
N GLU A 418 21.42 -33.54 -3.40
CA GLU A 418 21.38 -34.00 -4.80
C GLU A 418 19.95 -34.32 -5.27
N LEU A 419 19.05 -34.67 -4.35
CA LEU A 419 17.63 -34.99 -4.62
C LEU A 419 16.68 -33.81 -4.29
N ASP A 420 17.22 -32.64 -3.99
CA ASP A 420 16.39 -31.49 -3.56
C ASP A 420 15.42 -31.02 -4.65
N HIS A 421 15.79 -31.16 -5.94
CA HIS A 421 14.89 -30.90 -7.07
C HIS A 421 13.69 -31.85 -7.11
N ILE A 422 13.88 -33.11 -6.77
CA ILE A 422 12.77 -34.11 -6.72
C ILE A 422 11.91 -33.82 -5.49
N LYS A 423 12.52 -33.50 -4.36
CA LYS A 423 11.80 -33.15 -3.13
C LYS A 423 10.92 -31.93 -3.35
N THR A 424 11.48 -30.83 -3.84
CA THR A 424 10.78 -29.54 -3.97
C THR A 424 9.86 -29.48 -5.18
N GLY A 425 10.24 -30.12 -6.30
CA GLY A 425 9.49 -30.09 -7.56
C GLY A 425 8.39 -31.15 -7.65
N LEU A 426 8.50 -32.28 -6.93
CA LEU A 426 7.54 -33.38 -7.04
C LEU A 426 6.96 -33.81 -5.70
N LEU A 427 7.80 -34.23 -4.73
CA LEU A 427 7.32 -34.89 -3.51
C LEU A 427 6.48 -33.95 -2.64
N VAL A 428 7.00 -32.77 -2.32
CA VAL A 428 6.28 -31.80 -1.47
C VAL A 428 4.99 -31.32 -2.13
N PRO A 429 4.95 -30.89 -3.39
CA PRO A 429 3.70 -30.52 -4.06
C PRO A 429 2.68 -31.66 -4.12
N LEU A 430 3.10 -32.85 -4.53
CA LEU A 430 2.18 -33.98 -4.68
C LEU A 430 1.57 -34.41 -3.34
N LEU A 431 2.41 -34.60 -2.31
CA LEU A 431 1.94 -35.08 -1.02
C LEU A 431 1.14 -34.02 -0.25
N SER A 432 1.52 -32.75 -0.35
CA SER A 432 0.74 -31.65 0.24
C SER A 432 -0.63 -31.50 -0.42
N LEU A 433 -0.70 -31.64 -1.74
CA LEU A 433 -1.95 -31.61 -2.49
C LEU A 433 -2.86 -32.80 -2.11
N LEU A 434 -2.30 -34.01 -2.06
CA LEU A 434 -3.04 -35.19 -1.67
C LEU A 434 -3.58 -35.07 -0.22
N PHE A 435 -2.74 -34.61 0.70
CA PHE A 435 -3.12 -34.42 2.09
C PHE A 435 -4.22 -33.37 2.26
N VAL A 436 -4.02 -32.17 1.68
CA VAL A 436 -4.99 -31.07 1.77
C VAL A 436 -6.27 -31.42 1.04
N GLY A 437 -6.19 -32.04 -0.14
CA GLY A 437 -7.35 -32.51 -0.91
C GLY A 437 -8.19 -33.52 -0.12
N ALA A 438 -7.56 -34.57 0.42
CA ALA A 438 -8.24 -35.56 1.25
C ALA A 438 -8.86 -34.92 2.50
N LEU A 439 -8.12 -34.07 3.19
CA LEU A 439 -8.59 -33.38 4.40
C LEU A 439 -9.81 -32.50 4.10
N MET A 440 -9.79 -31.72 3.03
CA MET A 440 -10.90 -30.86 2.62
C MET A 440 -12.14 -31.68 2.27
N VAL A 441 -11.99 -32.68 1.41
CA VAL A 441 -13.12 -33.45 0.88
C VAL A 441 -13.75 -34.39 1.93
N MET A 442 -12.93 -34.99 2.78
CA MET A 442 -13.39 -36.00 3.75
C MET A 442 -13.74 -35.42 5.12
N ALA A 443 -12.99 -34.42 5.59
CA ALA A 443 -13.10 -33.98 6.99
C ALA A 443 -13.60 -32.54 7.15
N ILE A 444 -13.20 -31.58 6.28
CA ILE A 444 -13.47 -30.15 6.48
C ILE A 444 -14.78 -29.70 5.81
N ASN A 445 -14.98 -30.00 4.52
CA ASN A 445 -16.16 -29.55 3.79
C ASN A 445 -17.48 -30.01 4.40
N PRO A 446 -17.65 -31.28 4.86
CA PRO A 446 -18.94 -31.72 5.39
C PRO A 446 -19.41 -30.91 6.64
N PRO A 447 -18.61 -30.73 7.71
CA PRO A 447 -19.06 -29.98 8.88
C PRO A 447 -19.12 -28.46 8.65
N LEU A 448 -18.13 -27.89 7.94
CA LEU A 448 -18.11 -26.43 7.69
C LEU A 448 -19.14 -26.02 6.65
N GLY A 449 -19.46 -26.86 5.66
CA GLY A 449 -20.56 -26.60 4.74
C GLY A 449 -21.91 -26.57 5.47
N ARG A 450 -22.15 -27.48 6.42
CA ARG A 450 -23.35 -27.45 7.26
C ARG A 450 -23.39 -26.20 8.16
N PHE A 451 -22.26 -25.83 8.73
CA PHE A 451 -22.14 -24.60 9.52
C PHE A 451 -22.43 -23.36 8.68
N ASN A 452 -21.88 -23.29 7.46
CA ASN A 452 -22.14 -22.19 6.54
C ASN A 452 -23.63 -22.10 6.17
N ALA A 453 -24.26 -23.22 5.84
CA ALA A 453 -25.69 -23.28 5.55
C ALA A 453 -26.56 -22.88 6.77
N TRP A 454 -26.18 -23.33 7.97
CA TRP A 454 -26.86 -22.93 9.20
C TRP A 454 -26.73 -21.41 9.44
N LEU A 455 -25.50 -20.86 9.25
CA LEU A 455 -25.29 -19.43 9.42
C LEU A 455 -26.12 -18.60 8.43
N SER A 456 -26.19 -19.02 7.16
CA SER A 456 -27.05 -18.41 6.14
C SER A 456 -28.51 -18.39 6.58
N ILE A 457 -29.04 -19.53 7.04
CA ILE A 457 -30.42 -19.62 7.56
C ILE A 457 -30.65 -18.69 8.76
N GLN A 458 -29.68 -18.58 9.67
CA GLN A 458 -29.79 -17.66 10.82
C GLN A 458 -29.83 -16.19 10.35
N LEU A 459 -28.96 -15.81 9.41
CA LEU A 459 -28.92 -14.46 8.85
C LEU A 459 -30.21 -14.12 8.08
N ASP A 460 -30.74 -15.07 7.28
CA ASP A 460 -32.01 -14.92 6.58
C ASP A 460 -33.19 -14.80 7.57
N GLY A 461 -33.13 -15.52 8.67
CA GLY A 461 -34.14 -15.46 9.73
C GLY A 461 -34.10 -14.20 10.58
N MET A 462 -33.02 -13.41 10.53
CA MET A 462 -32.94 -12.15 11.28
C MET A 462 -33.85 -11.11 10.63
N GLN A 463 -34.83 -10.62 11.39
CA GLN A 463 -35.79 -9.60 10.96
C GLN A 463 -35.95 -8.50 12.02
N GLY A 464 -36.46 -7.33 11.62
CA GLY A 464 -36.77 -6.23 12.52
C GLY A 464 -35.56 -5.75 13.32
N GLY A 465 -35.68 -5.72 14.65
CA GLY A 465 -34.67 -5.12 15.54
C GLY A 465 -33.29 -5.78 15.46
N SER A 466 -33.23 -7.11 15.30
CA SER A 466 -31.93 -7.82 15.22
C SER A 466 -31.14 -7.48 13.97
N ARG A 467 -31.83 -7.29 12.84
CA ARG A 467 -31.21 -6.87 11.58
C ARG A 467 -30.70 -5.42 11.65
N LEU A 468 -31.46 -4.54 12.29
CA LEU A 468 -31.05 -3.15 12.54
C LEU A 468 -29.78 -3.09 13.40
N VAL A 469 -29.71 -3.89 14.46
CA VAL A 469 -28.50 -3.98 15.31
C VAL A 469 -27.29 -4.48 14.50
N LEU A 470 -27.47 -5.48 13.64
CA LEU A 470 -26.38 -5.99 12.79
C LEU A 470 -25.88 -4.93 11.82
N GLY A 471 -26.78 -4.21 11.14
CA GLY A 471 -26.39 -3.11 10.24
C GLY A 471 -25.68 -1.97 10.98
N THR A 472 -26.14 -1.61 12.17
CA THR A 472 -25.50 -0.63 13.04
C THR A 472 -24.09 -1.05 13.42
N LEU A 473 -23.91 -2.32 13.80
CA LEU A 473 -22.63 -2.89 14.18
C LEU A 473 -21.65 -2.90 13.00
N LEU A 474 -22.07 -3.45 11.87
CA LEU A 474 -21.24 -3.52 10.66
C LEU A 474 -20.85 -2.13 10.16
N GLY A 475 -21.81 -1.18 10.13
CA GLY A 475 -21.52 0.21 9.79
C GLY A 475 -20.48 0.85 10.73
N GLY A 476 -20.64 0.69 12.05
CA GLY A 476 -19.69 1.20 13.05
C GLY A 476 -18.30 0.57 12.96
N MET A 477 -18.23 -0.74 12.72
CA MET A 477 -16.96 -1.46 12.53
C MET A 477 -16.14 -0.90 11.36
N MET A 478 -16.79 -0.43 10.30
CA MET A 478 -16.10 0.17 9.14
C MET A 478 -15.29 1.41 9.49
N ALA A 479 -15.65 2.13 10.54
CA ALA A 479 -15.01 3.38 10.96
C ALA A 479 -14.04 3.20 12.15
N THR A 480 -13.79 1.98 12.62
CA THR A 480 -13.01 1.72 13.84
C THR A 480 -11.50 1.90 13.62
N ASP A 481 -10.98 1.39 12.52
CA ASP A 481 -9.54 1.32 12.22
C ASP A 481 -9.17 1.65 10.77
N TYR A 482 -10.10 2.24 10.00
CA TYR A 482 -9.88 2.86 8.67
C TYR A 482 -9.08 2.00 7.69
N GLY A 483 -9.52 0.79 7.42
CA GLY A 483 -8.85 -0.19 6.56
C GLY A 483 -8.01 -1.21 7.33
N GLY A 484 -8.05 -1.18 8.66
CA GLY A 484 -7.44 -2.17 9.52
C GLY A 484 -8.25 -3.46 9.64
N PRO A 485 -7.94 -4.27 10.67
CA PRO A 485 -8.53 -5.59 10.86
C PRO A 485 -10.05 -5.61 11.07
N ILE A 486 -10.57 -4.66 11.84
CA ILE A 486 -12.00 -4.60 12.19
C ILE A 486 -12.81 -4.14 10.97
N ASN A 487 -12.33 -3.13 10.26
CA ASN A 487 -12.89 -2.67 9.00
C ASN A 487 -12.93 -3.83 7.98
N LYS A 488 -11.81 -4.55 7.81
CA LYS A 488 -11.74 -5.70 6.89
C LYS A 488 -12.70 -6.83 7.28
N ALA A 489 -12.88 -7.09 8.58
CA ALA A 489 -13.83 -8.10 9.05
C ALA A 489 -15.27 -7.71 8.67
N ALA A 490 -15.67 -6.45 8.87
CA ALA A 490 -16.98 -5.96 8.44
C ALA A 490 -17.16 -6.03 6.93
N TYR A 491 -16.14 -5.61 6.16
CA TYR A 491 -16.16 -5.66 4.70
C TYR A 491 -16.30 -7.10 4.17
N VAL A 492 -15.54 -8.04 4.73
CA VAL A 492 -15.65 -9.47 4.39
C VAL A 492 -17.03 -10.00 4.75
N SER A 493 -17.59 -9.62 5.90
CA SER A 493 -18.95 -10.04 6.29
C SER A 493 -20.02 -9.55 5.30
N GLY A 494 -19.95 -8.28 4.87
CA GLY A 494 -20.83 -7.74 3.84
C GLY A 494 -20.64 -8.45 2.48
N THR A 495 -19.40 -8.74 2.12
CA THR A 495 -19.08 -9.46 0.86
C THR A 495 -19.60 -10.90 0.88
N LEU A 496 -19.53 -11.59 2.02
CA LEU A 496 -20.09 -12.93 2.18
C LEU A 496 -21.62 -12.90 2.09
N ALA A 497 -22.27 -11.89 2.67
CA ALA A 497 -23.72 -11.70 2.57
C ALA A 497 -24.18 -11.55 1.10
N LEU A 498 -23.35 -10.98 0.22
CA LEU A 498 -23.64 -10.91 -1.22
C LEU A 498 -23.72 -12.29 -1.88
N VAL A 499 -22.92 -13.26 -1.44
CA VAL A 499 -22.97 -14.64 -1.95
C VAL A 499 -24.34 -15.25 -1.66
N ASP A 500 -24.93 -14.91 -0.51
CA ASP A 500 -26.24 -15.35 -0.06
C ASP A 500 -27.38 -14.37 -0.48
N GLN A 501 -27.08 -13.44 -1.41
CA GLN A 501 -28.01 -12.44 -1.95
C GLN A 501 -28.60 -11.48 -0.89
N GLN A 502 -27.91 -11.31 0.24
CA GLN A 502 -28.31 -10.38 1.30
C GLN A 502 -27.68 -9.00 1.05
N TYR A 503 -28.31 -8.23 0.17
CA TYR A 503 -27.76 -6.95 -0.33
C TYR A 503 -27.80 -5.82 0.70
N ASP A 504 -28.69 -5.90 1.68
CA ASP A 504 -28.86 -4.90 2.72
C ASP A 504 -27.66 -4.79 3.68
N LEU A 505 -27.03 -5.94 4.03
CA LEU A 505 -25.84 -5.93 4.87
C LEU A 505 -24.65 -5.26 4.14
N MET A 506 -24.51 -5.49 2.83
CA MET A 506 -23.49 -4.82 2.05
C MET A 506 -23.78 -3.32 1.91
N ALA A 507 -25.04 -2.90 1.81
CA ALA A 507 -25.41 -1.48 1.82
C ALA A 507 -25.02 -0.80 3.13
N ALA A 508 -25.21 -1.46 4.28
CA ALA A 508 -24.79 -0.95 5.60
C ALA A 508 -23.28 -0.82 5.72
N VAL A 509 -22.53 -1.82 5.23
CA VAL A 509 -21.06 -1.82 5.20
C VAL A 509 -20.54 -0.70 4.29
N MET A 510 -21.11 -0.55 3.10
CA MET A 510 -20.70 0.48 2.14
C MET A 510 -20.97 1.88 2.69
N ALA A 511 -22.18 2.15 3.19
CA ALA A 511 -22.49 3.43 3.83
C ALA A 511 -21.52 3.70 4.99
N GLY A 512 -21.33 2.72 5.89
CA GLY A 512 -20.43 2.85 7.03
C GLY A 512 -18.98 3.21 6.66
N GLY A 513 -18.44 2.63 5.60
CA GLY A 513 -17.09 2.92 5.13
C GLY A 513 -16.92 4.23 4.37
N MET A 514 -18.02 4.76 3.79
CA MET A 514 -18.03 6.06 3.11
C MET A 514 -18.08 7.24 4.10
N ILE A 515 -18.74 7.07 5.25
CA ILE A 515 -18.97 8.13 6.24
C ILE A 515 -17.70 8.78 6.77
N PRO A 516 -16.64 8.06 7.20
CA PRO A 516 -15.47 8.68 7.79
C PRO A 516 -14.85 9.77 6.91
N PRO A 517 -14.43 9.50 5.67
CA PRO A 517 -13.83 10.53 4.83
C PRO A 517 -14.85 11.61 4.41
N LEU A 518 -16.13 11.27 4.14
CA LEU A 518 -17.16 12.26 3.83
C LEU A 518 -17.40 13.19 5.02
N GLY A 519 -17.56 12.64 6.23
CA GLY A 519 -17.84 13.43 7.44
C GLY A 519 -16.67 14.32 7.85
N ILE A 520 -15.44 13.83 7.72
CA ILE A 520 -14.22 14.62 8.00
C ILE A 520 -14.07 15.72 6.96
N GLY A 521 -14.21 15.42 5.67
CA GLY A 521 -14.15 16.41 4.61
C GLY A 521 -15.18 17.52 4.78
N LEU A 522 -16.42 17.16 5.12
CA LEU A 522 -17.47 18.12 5.44
C LEU A 522 -17.15 18.94 6.71
N ALA A 523 -16.60 18.30 7.75
CA ALA A 523 -16.18 19.00 8.98
C ALA A 523 -15.10 20.04 8.71
N CYS A 524 -14.13 19.76 7.84
CA CYS A 524 -13.11 20.72 7.42
C CYS A 524 -13.70 21.96 6.74
N LEU A 525 -14.79 21.79 5.98
CA LEU A 525 -15.49 22.89 5.31
C LEU A 525 -16.34 23.71 6.30
N LEU A 526 -17.07 23.04 7.20
CA LEU A 526 -18.00 23.68 8.13
C LEU A 526 -17.29 24.34 9.34
N PHE A 527 -16.16 23.77 9.79
CA PHE A 527 -15.43 24.20 10.98
C PHE A 527 -13.95 24.46 10.71
N PRO A 528 -13.59 25.38 9.79
CA PRO A 528 -12.21 25.59 9.33
C PRO A 528 -11.23 25.97 10.45
N THR A 529 -11.70 26.58 11.54
CA THR A 529 -10.88 26.98 12.70
C THR A 529 -10.42 25.80 13.57
N ARG A 530 -10.92 24.60 13.33
CA ARG A 530 -10.60 23.38 14.10
C ARG A 530 -9.66 22.42 13.35
N PHE A 531 -9.29 22.79 12.13
CA PHE A 531 -8.42 22.00 11.26
C PHE A 531 -7.24 22.84 10.78
N THR A 532 -6.07 22.23 10.65
CA THR A 532 -4.86 22.88 10.13
C THR A 532 -5.03 23.25 8.66
N SER A 533 -4.17 24.13 8.13
CA SER A 533 -4.17 24.49 6.70
C SER A 533 -4.00 23.26 5.83
N THR A 534 -3.08 22.37 6.19
CA THR A 534 -2.83 21.10 5.48
C THR A 534 -4.06 20.19 5.46
N GLU A 535 -4.74 20.02 6.61
CA GLU A 535 -5.97 19.22 6.70
C GLU A 535 -7.09 19.80 5.83
N ARG A 536 -7.22 21.12 5.77
CA ARG A 536 -8.22 21.79 4.92
C ARG A 536 -7.91 21.64 3.43
N CYS A 537 -6.63 21.74 3.04
CA CYS A 537 -6.23 21.53 1.65
C CYS A 537 -6.48 20.08 1.17
N SER A 538 -6.41 19.09 2.06
CA SER A 538 -6.70 17.69 1.71
C SER A 538 -8.21 17.35 1.72
N ALA A 539 -9.09 18.23 2.21
CA ALA A 539 -10.51 17.95 2.32
C ALA A 539 -11.20 17.56 0.98
N PRO A 540 -10.94 18.19 -0.18
CA PRO A 540 -11.55 17.78 -1.44
C PRO A 540 -11.17 16.35 -1.85
N GLN A 541 -9.90 15.98 -1.68
CA GLN A 541 -9.41 14.62 -1.94
C GLN A 541 -10.07 13.62 -0.99
N THR A 542 -10.20 13.96 0.29
CA THR A 542 -10.85 13.13 1.31
C THR A 542 -12.32 12.90 0.97
N LEU A 543 -13.04 13.92 0.52
CA LEU A 543 -14.43 13.79 0.04
C LEU A 543 -14.55 12.86 -1.16
N LEU A 544 -13.65 12.98 -2.14
CA LEU A 544 -13.62 12.11 -3.31
C LEU A 544 -13.39 10.65 -2.92
N MET A 545 -12.42 10.40 -2.01
CA MET A 545 -12.16 9.06 -1.48
C MET A 545 -13.40 8.48 -0.78
N GLY A 546 -14.13 9.30 0.00
CA GLY A 546 -15.39 8.90 0.62
C GLY A 546 -16.47 8.55 -0.41
N ALA A 547 -16.60 9.33 -1.47
CA ALA A 547 -17.57 9.08 -2.54
C ALA A 547 -17.30 7.76 -3.28
N THR A 548 -16.05 7.32 -3.34
CA THR A 548 -15.62 6.06 -3.98
C THR A 548 -15.49 4.87 -3.02
N PHE A 549 -15.92 5.02 -1.76
CA PHE A 549 -15.83 3.98 -0.71
C PHE A 549 -14.39 3.65 -0.31
N VAL A 550 -13.48 4.63 -0.27
CA VAL A 550 -12.11 4.48 0.21
C VAL A 550 -12.01 5.06 1.63
N THR A 551 -12.19 4.21 2.63
CA THR A 551 -12.24 4.61 4.06
C THR A 551 -10.92 5.16 4.57
N GLU A 552 -9.80 4.74 3.97
CA GLU A 552 -8.44 5.16 4.32
C GLU A 552 -8.21 6.66 4.16
N GLY A 553 -9.07 7.38 3.42
CA GLY A 553 -9.06 8.84 3.34
C GLY A 553 -9.21 9.54 4.69
N ALA A 554 -9.76 8.86 5.70
CA ALA A 554 -9.88 9.36 7.07
C ALA A 554 -8.60 9.20 7.90
N LEU A 555 -7.67 8.33 7.49
CA LEU A 555 -6.51 7.91 8.28
C LEU A 555 -5.59 9.05 8.71
N PRO A 556 -5.20 10.01 7.85
CA PRO A 556 -4.31 11.12 8.26
C PRO A 556 -4.89 11.96 9.39
N PHE A 557 -6.21 12.10 9.45
CA PHE A 557 -6.91 12.84 10.50
C PHE A 557 -7.03 12.04 11.79
N ALA A 558 -7.31 10.73 11.67
CA ALA A 558 -7.41 9.82 12.79
C ALA A 558 -6.06 9.62 13.51
N LEU A 559 -4.95 9.64 12.79
CA LEU A 559 -3.61 9.54 13.36
C LEU A 559 -3.24 10.76 14.22
N ARG A 560 -3.72 11.96 13.86
CA ARG A 560 -3.46 13.20 14.60
C ARG A 560 -4.35 13.38 15.85
N ASP A 561 -5.59 12.91 15.77
CA ASP A 561 -6.56 13.01 16.89
C ASP A 561 -7.41 11.73 16.95
N PRO A 562 -6.80 10.59 17.37
CA PRO A 562 -7.42 9.26 17.22
C PRO A 562 -8.74 9.15 17.98
N LEU A 563 -8.81 9.70 19.20
CA LEU A 563 -10.00 9.51 20.03
C LEU A 563 -11.22 10.26 19.48
N ARG A 564 -11.05 11.56 19.17
CA ARG A 564 -12.19 12.40 18.76
C ARG A 564 -12.65 12.06 17.35
N VAL A 565 -11.69 11.83 16.44
CA VAL A 565 -12.03 11.47 15.05
C VAL A 565 -12.69 10.11 15.01
N SER A 566 -12.15 9.09 15.67
CA SER A 566 -12.73 7.74 15.63
C SER A 566 -14.11 7.68 16.29
N LEU A 567 -14.32 8.33 17.44
CA LEU A 567 -15.62 8.35 18.09
C LEU A 567 -16.69 9.00 17.20
N ALA A 568 -16.38 10.14 16.57
CA ALA A 568 -17.31 10.82 15.67
C ALA A 568 -17.63 9.97 14.43
N CYS A 569 -16.59 9.36 13.83
CA CYS A 569 -16.75 8.51 12.64
C CYS A 569 -17.54 7.24 12.95
N ILE A 570 -17.25 6.56 14.07
CA ILE A 570 -17.98 5.35 14.49
C ILE A 570 -19.47 5.67 14.70
N ALA A 571 -19.78 6.78 15.39
CA ALA A 571 -21.16 7.18 15.63
C ALA A 571 -21.92 7.45 14.32
N GLY A 572 -21.34 8.22 13.40
CA GLY A 572 -21.96 8.51 12.11
C GLY A 572 -22.09 7.29 11.21
N SER A 573 -21.08 6.42 11.18
CA SER A 573 -21.09 5.18 10.40
C SER A 573 -22.10 4.16 10.93
N ALA A 574 -22.19 4.01 12.26
CA ALA A 574 -23.18 3.15 12.90
C ALA A 574 -24.60 3.64 12.60
N LEU A 575 -24.83 4.95 12.66
CA LEU A 575 -26.12 5.55 12.32
C LEU A 575 -26.48 5.38 10.85
N ALA A 576 -25.51 5.53 9.94
CA ALA A 576 -25.73 5.27 8.52
C ALA A 576 -26.08 3.80 8.26
N GLY A 577 -25.36 2.85 8.87
CA GLY A 577 -25.68 1.43 8.77
C GLY A 577 -27.07 1.08 9.34
N PHE A 578 -27.48 1.72 10.43
CA PHE A 578 -28.85 1.60 10.97
C PHE A 578 -29.90 2.07 9.96
N ILE A 579 -29.70 3.27 9.38
CA ILE A 579 -30.66 3.88 8.46
C ILE A 579 -30.76 3.09 7.15
N THR A 580 -29.66 2.53 6.63
CA THR A 580 -29.72 1.70 5.40
C THR A 580 -30.59 0.48 5.59
N ILE A 581 -30.49 -0.22 6.71
CA ILE A 581 -31.35 -1.37 7.02
C ILE A 581 -32.79 -0.91 7.25
N LEU A 582 -33.00 0.18 8.01
CA LEU A 582 -34.33 0.71 8.33
C LEU A 582 -35.11 1.07 7.06
N LEU A 583 -34.43 1.65 6.07
CA LEU A 583 -35.02 2.07 4.81
C LEU A 583 -35.05 0.98 3.73
N GLY A 584 -34.58 -0.23 4.02
CA GLY A 584 -34.53 -1.36 3.08
C GLY A 584 -33.62 -1.09 1.88
N CYS A 585 -32.45 -0.48 2.11
CA CYS A 585 -31.46 -0.27 1.06
C CYS A 585 -30.69 -1.56 0.78
N GLY A 586 -30.46 -1.90 -0.49
CA GLY A 586 -29.65 -3.04 -0.91
C GLY A 586 -28.55 -2.63 -1.88
N CYS A 587 -27.34 -3.18 -1.69
CA CYS A 587 -26.21 -2.97 -2.59
C CYS A 587 -25.76 -4.31 -3.20
N PRO A 588 -25.95 -4.52 -4.52
CA PRO A 588 -25.65 -5.81 -5.16
C PRO A 588 -24.16 -6.00 -5.50
N ALA A 589 -23.30 -5.04 -5.18
CA ALA A 589 -21.89 -5.11 -5.48
C ALA A 589 -21.03 -4.76 -4.24
N PRO A 590 -19.84 -5.38 -4.09
CA PRO A 590 -19.02 -5.22 -2.89
C PRO A 590 -18.25 -3.91 -2.84
N HIS A 591 -18.11 -3.19 -3.94
CA HIS A 591 -17.33 -1.95 -4.02
C HIS A 591 -17.84 -1.03 -5.11
N GLY A 592 -17.62 0.31 -4.95
CA GLY A 592 -17.99 1.30 -5.97
C GLY A 592 -18.57 2.61 -5.42
N GLY A 593 -19.02 2.65 -4.17
CA GLY A 593 -19.54 3.88 -3.54
C GLY A 593 -20.73 4.49 -4.29
N LEU A 594 -20.70 5.81 -4.53
CA LEU A 594 -21.80 6.53 -5.21
C LEU A 594 -22.02 6.10 -6.67
N PHE A 595 -21.04 5.50 -7.32
CA PHE A 595 -21.22 4.99 -8.69
C PHE A 595 -22.24 3.86 -8.79
N LEU A 596 -22.58 3.22 -7.67
CA LEU A 596 -23.56 2.14 -7.62
C LEU A 596 -24.99 2.61 -7.43
N LEU A 597 -25.25 3.88 -7.15
CA LEU A 597 -26.59 4.40 -6.90
C LEU A 597 -27.63 3.94 -7.93
N PRO A 598 -27.35 3.92 -9.26
CA PRO A 598 -28.34 3.50 -10.24
C PRO A 598 -28.74 2.03 -10.16
N VAL A 599 -27.93 1.18 -9.55
CA VAL A 599 -28.15 -0.29 -9.44
C VAL A 599 -28.46 -0.74 -8.02
N MET A 600 -28.48 0.19 -7.05
CA MET A 600 -28.89 -0.08 -5.67
C MET A 600 -30.40 -0.25 -5.53
N GLU A 601 -30.80 -1.03 -4.54
CA GLU A 601 -32.17 -1.04 -4.04
C GLU A 601 -32.37 0.16 -3.12
N ASN A 602 -33.46 0.93 -3.36
CA ASN A 602 -33.79 2.17 -2.66
C ASN A 602 -32.65 3.21 -2.63
N PRO A 603 -32.16 3.73 -3.78
CA PRO A 603 -31.11 4.76 -3.82
C PRO A 603 -31.39 6.01 -3.00
N PRO A 604 -32.65 6.56 -2.95
CA PRO A 604 -32.96 7.71 -2.11
C PRO A 604 -32.73 7.42 -0.62
N GLY A 605 -33.10 6.23 -0.15
CA GLY A 605 -32.85 5.80 1.23
C GLY A 605 -31.37 5.73 1.56
N PHE A 606 -30.55 5.22 0.63
CA PHE A 606 -29.11 5.19 0.77
C PHE A 606 -28.48 6.58 0.86
N LEU A 607 -28.92 7.52 0.02
CA LEU A 607 -28.48 8.92 0.07
C LEU A 607 -28.86 9.60 1.39
N ILE A 608 -30.07 9.32 1.93
CA ILE A 608 -30.47 9.81 3.25
C ILE A 608 -29.54 9.26 4.33
N ALA A 609 -29.22 7.97 4.30
CA ALA A 609 -28.30 7.36 5.25
C ALA A 609 -26.91 8.01 5.21
N LEU A 610 -26.37 8.22 4.00
CA LEU A 610 -25.09 8.92 3.80
C LEU A 610 -25.15 10.36 4.31
N ALA A 611 -26.17 11.12 3.96
CA ALA A 611 -26.31 12.52 4.37
C ALA A 611 -26.40 12.65 5.90
N VAL A 612 -27.24 11.84 6.54
CA VAL A 612 -27.41 11.87 8.01
C VAL A 612 -26.12 11.42 8.71
N GLY A 613 -25.49 10.32 8.29
CA GLY A 613 -24.24 9.84 8.88
C GLY A 613 -23.09 10.84 8.69
N THR A 614 -22.93 11.40 7.49
CA THR A 614 -21.92 12.43 7.17
C THR A 614 -22.10 13.69 8.03
N LEU A 615 -23.33 14.19 8.11
CA LEU A 615 -23.66 15.37 8.92
C LEU A 615 -23.42 15.12 10.41
N THR A 616 -23.83 13.94 10.90
CA THR A 616 -23.59 13.53 12.30
C THR A 616 -22.08 13.52 12.62
N THR A 617 -21.28 12.89 11.77
CA THR A 617 -19.82 12.88 11.93
C THR A 617 -19.23 14.29 11.92
N ALA A 618 -19.64 15.14 10.96
CA ALA A 618 -19.15 16.51 10.82
C ALA A 618 -19.52 17.36 12.05
N LEU A 619 -20.75 17.28 12.52
CA LEU A 619 -21.18 18.02 13.71
C LEU A 619 -20.47 17.54 14.99
N LEU A 620 -20.35 16.22 15.19
CA LEU A 620 -19.61 15.67 16.33
C LEU A 620 -18.13 16.10 16.32
N LEU A 621 -17.46 16.11 15.17
CA LEU A 621 -16.12 16.64 15.03
C LEU A 621 -16.05 18.14 15.34
N GLY A 622 -17.03 18.89 14.84
CA GLY A 622 -17.19 20.30 15.17
C GLY A 622 -17.38 20.58 16.66
N MET A 623 -17.97 19.67 17.42
CA MET A 623 -18.16 19.79 18.87
C MET A 623 -16.93 19.29 19.65
N LEU A 624 -16.35 18.18 19.27
CA LEU A 624 -15.28 17.49 20.01
C LEU A 624 -13.90 18.09 19.80
N LYS A 625 -13.56 18.52 18.56
CA LYS A 625 -12.24 19.16 18.29
C LYS A 625 -12.20 20.57 18.88
N LYS A 626 -11.12 20.89 19.57
CA LYS A 626 -10.90 22.25 20.09
C LYS A 626 -10.47 23.18 18.94
N PRO A 627 -10.88 24.48 18.97
CA PRO A 627 -10.34 25.46 18.04
C PRO A 627 -8.80 25.55 18.17
N LEU A 628 -8.14 25.63 17.04
CA LEU A 628 -6.69 25.87 17.00
C LEU A 628 -6.43 27.31 17.45
N LYS A 629 -5.50 27.49 18.37
CA LYS A 629 -5.01 28.83 18.72
C LYS A 629 -4.15 29.30 17.53
N HIS A 630 -4.57 30.39 16.92
CA HIS A 630 -3.78 31.11 15.92
C HIS A 630 -2.59 31.80 16.57
#